data_197c52857cfa43ef7af2ff2f37abf3f7
#
_entry.id   197c52857cfa43ef7af2ff2f37abf3f7
#
_cell.length_a   1.000
_cell.length_b   1.000
_cell.length_c   1.000
_cell.angle_alpha   90.00
_cell.angle_beta   90.00
_cell.angle_gamma   90.00
#
_symmetry.space_group_name_H-M   'P 1'
#
loop_
_entity.id
_entity.type
_entity.pdbx_description
1 polymer ?
#
loop_
_entity_poly.entity_id
_entity_poly.type
_entity_poly.pdbx_seq_one_letter_code
_entity_poly.pdbx_strand_id
1 'polypeptide(L)'
;MWAALRNEQLGVKFRRQQPLGFYIADFVCFERPLVVELDGGQHAQPAGQAYDAARTAYLNGRTFRVLRFWNHEVRGNLGGVLMRIQEELGHSVGGS
;
A
#
# COMPACT_ATOMS: atom_id res chain seq x y z
N MET A 1 -6.71 -4.43 9.01
CA MET A 1 -5.48 -4.49 8.17
C MET A 1 -4.21 -4.36 8.99
N TRP A 2 -4.09 -3.34 9.84
CA TRP A 2 -2.88 -3.17 10.64
C TRP A 2 -2.59 -4.36 11.55
N ALA A 3 -3.61 -4.94 12.14
CA ALA A 3 -3.43 -6.11 12.99
C ALA A 3 -2.75 -7.27 12.27
N ALA A 4 -2.92 -7.37 10.95
CA ALA A 4 -2.31 -8.42 10.14
C ALA A 4 -0.91 -8.06 9.66
N LEU A 5 -0.57 -6.78 9.64
CA LEU A 5 0.74 -6.32 9.11
C LEU A 5 1.76 -6.06 10.21
N ARG A 6 1.30 -5.68 11.40
CA ARG A 6 2.20 -5.33 12.48
C ARG A 6 2.97 -6.56 12.98
N ASN A 7 4.04 -6.32 13.71
CA ASN A 7 4.86 -7.37 14.32
C ASN A 7 5.49 -8.30 13.29
N GLU A 8 5.73 -7.80 12.08
CA GLU A 8 6.42 -8.54 11.02
C GLU A 8 5.74 -9.87 10.66
N GLN A 9 4.42 -9.91 10.75
CA GLN A 9 3.67 -11.15 10.48
C GLN A 9 3.84 -11.64 9.04
N LEU A 10 4.13 -10.74 8.09
CA LEU A 10 4.41 -11.12 6.71
C LEU A 10 5.91 -11.24 6.43
N GLY A 11 6.72 -11.28 7.46
CA GLY A 11 8.17 -11.42 7.32
C GLY A 11 8.93 -10.13 7.14
N VAL A 12 8.24 -9.01 7.03
CA VAL A 12 8.86 -7.69 6.89
C VAL A 12 8.13 -6.70 7.79
N LYS A 13 8.83 -5.61 8.12
CA LYS A 13 8.28 -4.59 9.00
C LYS A 13 7.45 -3.60 8.20
N PHE A 14 6.20 -3.40 8.60
CA PHE A 14 5.34 -2.34 8.08
C PHE A 14 5.20 -1.22 9.09
N ARG A 15 5.08 0.00 8.57
CA ARG A 15 4.75 1.19 9.36
C ARG A 15 3.41 1.71 8.87
N ARG A 16 2.63 2.27 9.77
CA ARG A 16 1.34 2.86 9.40
C ARG A 16 1.40 4.38 9.49
N GLN A 17 0.57 5.04 8.70
CA GLN A 17 0.44 6.49 8.70
C GLN A 17 1.79 7.17 8.60
N GLN A 18 2.57 6.72 7.63
CA GLN A 18 3.96 7.17 7.46
C GLN A 18 4.03 8.33 6.47
N PRO A 19 4.58 9.48 6.88
CA PRO A 19 4.82 10.57 5.94
C PRO A 19 5.88 10.18 4.90
N LEU A 20 5.56 10.46 3.64
CA LEU A 20 6.48 10.28 2.51
C LEU A 20 6.42 11.56 1.67
N GLY A 21 7.34 12.48 1.95
CA GLY A 21 7.31 13.80 1.32
C GLY A 21 6.06 14.56 1.74
N PHE A 22 5.23 14.92 0.75
CA PHE A 22 4.00 15.67 1.00
C PHE A 22 2.79 14.77 1.27
N TYR A 23 2.98 13.47 1.27
CA TYR A 23 1.88 12.51 1.39
C TYR A 23 2.03 11.67 2.65
N ILE A 24 0.92 11.12 3.10
CA ILE A 24 0.92 10.17 4.23
C ILE A 24 0.44 8.84 3.69
N ALA A 25 1.31 7.82 3.77
CA ALA A 25 0.97 6.48 3.33
C ALA A 25 0.25 5.74 4.45
N ASP A 26 -0.79 5.00 4.10
CA ASP A 26 -1.52 4.20 5.09
C ASP A 26 -0.62 3.15 5.72
N PHE A 27 0.08 2.38 4.88
CA PHE A 27 1.05 1.39 5.32
C PHE A 27 2.25 1.41 4.39
N VAL A 28 3.45 1.28 4.93
CA VAL A 28 4.66 1.27 4.13
C VAL A 28 5.66 0.26 4.67
N CYS A 29 6.30 -0.43 3.74
CA CYS A 29 7.45 -1.27 4.04
C CYS A 29 8.66 -0.65 3.36
N PHE A 30 9.69 -0.31 4.14
CA PHE A 30 10.92 0.27 3.58
C PHE A 30 11.91 -0.81 3.14
N GLU A 31 11.88 -1.96 3.78
CA GLU A 31 12.81 -3.05 3.44
C GLU A 31 12.58 -3.54 2.01
N ARG A 32 11.33 -3.56 1.59
CA ARG A 32 10.91 -3.88 0.23
C ARG A 32 9.96 -2.79 -0.18
N PRO A 33 10.44 -1.76 -0.85
CA PRO A 33 9.71 -0.48 -0.98
C PRO A 33 8.30 -0.67 -1.53
N LEU A 34 7.34 -0.77 -0.64
CA LEU A 34 5.94 -1.02 -0.94
C LEU A 34 5.06 -0.12 -0.11
N VAL A 35 4.13 0.54 -0.76
CA VAL A 35 3.08 1.33 -0.11
C VAL A 35 1.76 0.62 -0.33
N VAL A 36 1.00 0.44 0.74
CA VAL A 36 -0.36 -0.10 0.66
C VAL A 36 -1.32 1.01 1.07
N GLU A 37 -2.26 1.31 0.18
CA GLU A 37 -3.25 2.36 0.38
C GLU A 37 -4.63 1.75 0.45
N LEU A 38 -5.46 2.27 1.36
CA LEU A 38 -6.85 1.87 1.48
C LEU A 38 -7.75 2.98 0.96
N ASP A 39 -8.69 2.61 0.11
CA ASP A 39 -9.60 3.55 -0.53
C ASP A 39 -11.01 3.31 -0.04
N GLY A 40 -11.65 4.37 0.44
CA GLY A 40 -13.01 4.29 0.96
C GLY A 40 -14.10 4.32 -0.10
N GLY A 41 -13.74 4.42 -1.36
CA GLY A 41 -14.72 4.45 -2.44
C GLY A 41 -15.36 5.81 -2.65
N GLN A 42 -14.85 6.84 -1.99
CA GLN A 42 -15.42 8.18 -2.08
C GLN A 42 -14.67 9.06 -3.08
N HIS A 43 -13.77 8.49 -3.84
CA HIS A 43 -12.91 9.23 -4.75
C HIS A 43 -13.39 9.17 -6.19
N ALA A 44 -14.71 9.16 -6.38
CA ALA A 44 -15.28 9.22 -7.71
C ALA A 44 -15.15 10.61 -8.33
N GLN A 45 -14.82 11.61 -7.53
CA GLN A 45 -14.70 12.99 -8.01
C GLN A 45 -13.42 13.19 -8.79
N PRO A 46 -13.45 13.90 -9.92
CA PRO A 46 -12.26 14.10 -10.75
C PRO A 46 -11.07 14.70 -10.00
N ALA A 47 -11.32 15.62 -9.08
CA ALA A 47 -10.25 16.24 -8.30
C ALA A 47 -9.53 15.22 -7.42
N GLY A 48 -10.28 14.31 -6.80
CA GLY A 48 -9.71 13.25 -5.99
C GLY A 48 -8.89 12.28 -6.83
N GLN A 49 -9.38 11.94 -8.02
CA GLN A 49 -8.67 11.06 -8.93
C GLN A 49 -7.35 11.67 -9.38
N ALA A 50 -7.35 12.96 -9.70
CA ALA A 50 -6.14 13.66 -10.11
C ALA A 50 -5.10 13.68 -8.99
N TYR A 51 -5.54 13.92 -7.76
CA TYR A 51 -4.66 13.92 -6.60
C TYR A 51 -4.05 12.52 -6.38
N ASP A 52 -4.86 11.49 -6.48
CA ASP A 52 -4.40 10.12 -6.29
C ASP A 52 -3.39 9.72 -7.37
N ALA A 53 -3.61 10.12 -8.61
CA ALA A 53 -2.69 9.84 -9.70
C ALA A 53 -1.35 10.54 -9.48
N ALA A 54 -1.38 11.80 -9.04
CA ALA A 54 -0.16 12.56 -8.75
C ALA A 54 0.61 11.92 -7.60
N ARG A 55 -0.09 11.48 -6.56
CA ARG A 55 0.53 10.80 -5.42
C ARG A 55 1.18 9.51 -5.83
N THR A 56 0.49 8.70 -6.62
CA THR A 56 1.04 7.43 -7.10
C THR A 56 2.28 7.65 -7.94
N ALA A 57 2.25 8.62 -8.85
CA ALA A 57 3.42 8.95 -9.67
C ALA A 57 4.60 9.41 -8.81
N TYR A 58 4.33 10.22 -7.80
CA TYR A 58 5.37 10.69 -6.88
C TYR A 58 6.02 9.52 -6.15
N LEU A 59 5.21 8.60 -5.61
CA LEU A 59 5.71 7.45 -4.86
C LEU A 59 6.48 6.49 -5.76
N ASN A 60 6.01 6.26 -6.98
CA ASN A 60 6.72 5.43 -7.95
C ASN A 60 8.07 6.05 -8.31
N GLY A 61 8.13 7.36 -8.44
CA GLY A 61 9.38 8.06 -8.71
C GLY A 61 10.41 7.92 -7.58
N ARG A 62 9.95 7.57 -6.39
CA ARG A 62 10.82 7.30 -5.24
C ARG A 62 11.04 5.80 -5.04
N THR A 63 10.87 5.02 -6.06
CA THR A 63 11.08 3.57 -6.09
C THR A 63 10.09 2.75 -5.28
N PHE A 64 9.01 3.36 -4.77
CA PHE A 64 7.97 2.59 -4.10
C PHE A 64 7.01 1.98 -5.11
N ARG A 65 6.65 0.74 -4.91
CA ARG A 65 5.48 0.14 -5.55
C ARG A 65 4.27 0.52 -4.72
N VAL A 66 3.12 0.70 -5.38
CA VAL A 66 1.89 1.10 -4.70
C VAL A 66 0.81 0.07 -4.98
N LEU A 67 0.27 -0.51 -3.92
CA LEU A 67 -0.92 -1.35 -3.99
C LEU A 67 -2.07 -0.59 -3.36
N ARG A 68 -3.21 -0.65 -4.01
CA ARG A 68 -4.41 0.02 -3.54
C ARG A 68 -5.54 -0.99 -3.43
N PHE A 69 -6.21 -0.97 -2.29
CA PHE A 69 -7.36 -1.84 -2.04
C PHE A 69 -8.54 -1.01 -1.58
N TRP A 70 -9.73 -1.46 -1.91
CA TRP A 70 -10.95 -0.88 -1.38
C TRP A 70 -11.14 -1.33 0.06
N ASN A 71 -11.68 -0.46 0.91
CA ASN A 71 -11.96 -0.84 2.29
C ASN A 71 -12.89 -2.05 2.36
N HIS A 72 -13.87 -2.16 1.46
CA HIS A 72 -14.77 -3.30 1.47
C HIS A 72 -14.06 -4.60 1.11
N GLU A 73 -13.02 -4.55 0.26
CA GLU A 73 -12.20 -5.72 -0.03
C GLU A 73 -11.46 -6.19 1.21
N VAL A 74 -10.91 -5.25 1.96
CA VAL A 74 -10.17 -5.58 3.17
C VAL A 74 -11.09 -6.26 4.19
N ARG A 75 -12.32 -5.74 4.34
CA ARG A 75 -13.28 -6.30 5.28
C ARG A 75 -13.84 -7.64 4.82
N GLY A 76 -14.09 -7.78 3.52
CA GLY A 76 -14.75 -8.97 2.97
C GLY A 76 -13.80 -10.06 2.52
N ASN A 77 -12.53 -9.74 2.26
CA ASN A 77 -11.58 -10.70 1.72
C ASN A 77 -10.15 -10.37 2.17
N LEU A 78 -9.96 -10.26 3.48
CA LEU A 78 -8.65 -9.93 4.02
C LEU A 78 -7.58 -10.93 3.59
N GLY A 79 -7.92 -12.21 3.56
CA GLY A 79 -6.97 -13.24 3.13
C GLY A 79 -6.44 -13.02 1.73
N GLY A 80 -7.33 -12.67 0.79
CA GLY A 80 -6.93 -12.37 -0.58
C GLY A 80 -6.07 -11.11 -0.66
N VAL A 81 -6.40 -10.09 0.13
CA VAL A 81 -5.61 -8.86 0.19
C VAL A 81 -4.20 -9.17 0.70
N LEU A 82 -4.07 -9.95 1.76
CA LEU A 82 -2.76 -10.30 2.31
C LEU A 82 -1.95 -11.16 1.34
N MET A 83 -2.60 -12.06 0.61
CA MET A 83 -1.92 -12.83 -0.43
C MET A 83 -1.35 -11.92 -1.51
N ARG A 84 -2.12 -10.93 -1.92
CA ARG A 84 -1.66 -9.98 -2.93
C ARG A 84 -0.46 -9.17 -2.43
N ILE A 85 -0.48 -8.76 -1.18
CA ILE A 85 0.65 -8.06 -0.56
C ILE A 85 1.88 -8.97 -0.54
N GLN A 86 1.72 -10.23 -0.14
CA GLN A 86 2.82 -11.18 -0.11
C GLN A 86 3.40 -11.43 -1.49
N GLU A 87 2.56 -11.54 -2.52
CA GLU A 87 3.03 -11.68 -3.89
C GLU A 87 3.90 -10.49 -4.29
N GLU A 88 3.46 -9.29 -3.96
CA GLU A 88 4.20 -8.09 -4.30
C GLU A 88 5.52 -8.00 -3.55
N LEU A 89 5.54 -8.42 -2.29
CA LEU A 89 6.77 -8.49 -1.52
C LEU A 89 7.75 -9.50 -2.13
N GLY A 90 7.25 -10.61 -2.62
CA GLY A 90 8.05 -11.58 -3.35
C GLY A 90 8.64 -11.00 -4.62
N HIS A 91 7.85 -10.25 -5.37
CA HIS A 91 8.31 -9.58 -6.58
C HIS A 91 9.39 -8.54 -6.29
N SER A 92 9.31 -7.88 -5.14
CA SER A 92 10.34 -6.91 -4.75
C SER A 92 11.71 -7.56 -4.60
N VAL A 93 11.74 -8.86 -4.31
CA VAL A 93 12.97 -9.66 -4.22
C VAL A 93 13.22 -10.41 -5.51
N GLY A 94 12.29 -10.31 -6.42
CA GLY A 94 12.23 -11.16 -7.59
C GLY A 94 13.36 -11.00 -8.57
N GLY A 95 14.20 -10.01 -8.36
CA GLY A 95 15.40 -9.89 -9.17
C GLY A 95 16.38 -11.03 -8.95
N SER A 96 16.13 -11.79 -7.94
CA SER A 96 17.00 -12.92 -7.65
C SER A 96 16.68 -14.10 -8.53
#